data_237df28b112972d49704bc3d1a333fbf
#
_entry.id   237df28b112972d49704bc3d1a333fbf
#
_cell.length_a   1.000
_cell.length_b   1.000
_cell.length_c   1.000
_cell.angle_alpha   90.00
_cell.angle_beta   90.00
_cell.angle_gamma   90.00
#
_symmetry.space_group_name_H-M   'P 1'
#
loop_
_entity.id
_entity.type
_entity.pdbx_description
1 polymer ?
#
loop_
_entity_poly.entity_id
_entity_poly.type
_entity_poly.pdbx_seq_one_letter_code
_entity_poly.pdbx_strand_id
1 'polypeptide(L)'
;MKNKKILMGVITLTSLTVLSACSSNEDNSSSSSEASIESVVPSVSSEMSEADMDSMESMQHEDSGEVPTGLKEAENPKYKVGDKATIETTHMAGMKDAEATIVGAFDTTAYEVSYVPTNGGKRVEDHKWVVQEEIKDAGEKMLEPGDEVEIEADHMEGMKGATATIEDAKQTTVYMIDYMPKNGGKEVKNHKWVTEDELSGK
;
A
#
# COMPACT_ATOMS: atom_id res chain seq x y z
N MET A 1 -28.57 -14.67 -38.84
CA MET A 1 -28.14 -13.69 -39.84
C MET A 1 -28.83 -12.37 -39.56
N LYS A 2 -28.18 -11.40 -38.96
CA LYS A 2 -28.54 -9.97 -38.96
C LYS A 2 -27.27 -9.17 -38.62
N ASN A 3 -26.69 -8.59 -39.67
CA ASN A 3 -25.53 -7.70 -39.61
C ASN A 3 -25.95 -6.38 -39.00
N LYS A 4 -25.21 -5.88 -38.01
CA LYS A 4 -25.28 -4.49 -37.57
C LYS A 4 -23.96 -3.77 -37.90
N LYS A 5 -24.14 -2.71 -38.66
CA LYS A 5 -23.11 -1.86 -39.29
C LYS A 5 -22.37 -1.03 -38.26
N ILE A 6 -21.05 -0.98 -38.41
CA ILE A 6 -20.11 -0.13 -37.75
C ILE A 6 -20.31 1.31 -38.26
N LEU A 7 -20.49 2.27 -37.37
CA LEU A 7 -20.42 3.71 -37.71
C LEU A 7 -19.09 4.26 -37.19
N MET A 8 -18.21 4.55 -38.12
CA MET A 8 -16.96 5.32 -37.85
C MET A 8 -17.33 6.81 -37.70
N GLY A 9 -17.04 7.37 -36.54
CA GLY A 9 -17.06 8.80 -36.30
C GLY A 9 -15.63 9.34 -36.25
N VAL A 10 -15.27 10.11 -37.26
CA VAL A 10 -14.02 10.88 -37.32
C VAL A 10 -14.25 12.19 -36.55
N ILE A 11 -13.46 12.44 -35.53
CA ILE A 11 -13.42 13.74 -34.86
C ILE A 11 -12.04 14.37 -35.08
N THR A 12 -12.06 15.47 -35.79
CA THR A 12 -10.90 16.28 -36.19
C THR A 12 -10.32 17.07 -35.02
N LEU A 13 -9.00 17.03 -34.93
CA LEU A 13 -8.17 17.85 -34.04
C LEU A 13 -8.16 19.31 -34.52
N THR A 14 -8.44 20.27 -33.62
CA THR A 14 -8.06 21.65 -33.82
C THR A 14 -7.09 22.10 -32.71
N SER A 15 -5.85 22.33 -33.14
CA SER A 15 -4.79 22.95 -32.33
C SER A 15 -5.04 24.46 -32.21
N LEU A 16 -4.99 24.98 -30.99
CA LEU A 16 -4.78 26.42 -30.76
C LEU A 16 -3.51 26.64 -29.95
N THR A 17 -2.49 27.16 -30.62
CA THR A 17 -1.26 27.68 -30.01
C THR A 17 -1.50 29.14 -29.65
N VAL A 18 -1.26 29.53 -28.42
CA VAL A 18 -1.13 30.92 -28.01
C VAL A 18 0.27 31.13 -27.44
N LEU A 19 1.10 31.83 -28.23
CA LEU A 19 2.34 32.44 -27.76
C LEU A 19 1.97 33.80 -27.15
N SER A 20 2.51 34.08 -25.95
CA SER A 20 2.65 35.47 -25.50
C SER A 20 4.06 35.66 -24.95
N ALA A 21 4.76 36.54 -25.59
CA ALA A 21 6.14 36.90 -25.33
C ALA A 21 6.20 38.26 -24.60
N CYS A 22 7.31 38.41 -23.84
CA CYS A 22 8.04 39.63 -23.52
C CYS A 22 7.37 40.79 -22.73
N SER A 23 8.03 41.19 -21.64
CA SER A 23 8.72 42.47 -21.69
C SER A 23 9.74 42.63 -20.56
N SER A 24 10.95 42.87 -20.96
CA SER A 24 12.06 43.44 -20.20
C SER A 24 11.80 44.93 -19.91
N ASN A 25 12.23 45.41 -18.76
CA ASN A 25 12.70 46.79 -18.64
C ASN A 25 13.85 46.91 -17.67
N GLU A 26 14.95 47.43 -18.20
CA GLU A 26 16.17 47.83 -17.51
C GLU A 26 16.00 49.26 -16.93
N ASP A 27 16.88 49.49 -16.01
CA ASP A 27 17.65 50.71 -15.67
C ASP A 27 17.31 51.36 -14.33
N ASN A 28 18.23 51.55 -13.45
CA ASN A 28 19.32 52.47 -13.36
C ASN A 28 19.88 52.65 -11.94
N SER A 29 21.20 52.46 -11.87
CA SER A 29 22.23 53.31 -11.22
C SER A 29 22.25 53.63 -9.73
N SER A 30 23.34 53.18 -9.17
CA SER A 30 24.42 53.81 -8.34
C SER A 30 24.12 54.17 -6.88
N SER A 31 24.96 53.66 -6.01
CA SER A 31 26.04 54.35 -5.29
C SER A 31 26.47 53.57 -4.02
N SER A 32 27.71 53.17 -4.06
CA SER A 32 28.69 52.94 -2.97
C SER A 32 28.31 53.07 -1.49
N SER A 33 28.65 52.04 -0.72
CA SER A 33 29.66 52.16 0.35
C SER A 33 30.02 50.79 0.93
N GLU A 34 31.31 50.56 1.07
CA GLU A 34 31.94 49.37 1.68
C GLU A 34 31.61 49.27 3.16
N ALA A 35 31.30 48.06 3.61
CA ALA A 35 31.71 47.59 4.97
C ALA A 35 31.71 46.07 4.98
N SER A 36 32.91 45.53 5.12
CA SER A 36 33.18 44.12 5.40
C SER A 36 32.58 43.71 6.73
N ILE A 37 31.81 42.65 6.76
CA ILE A 37 31.69 41.77 7.92
C ILE A 37 31.49 40.32 7.47
N GLU A 38 32.22 39.47 8.11
CA GLU A 38 32.44 38.04 8.02
C GLU A 38 31.23 37.18 7.71
N SER A 39 31.54 36.13 6.93
CA SER A 39 30.77 34.93 6.68
C SER A 39 30.37 34.20 7.96
N VAL A 40 29.08 34.04 8.18
CA VAL A 40 28.57 32.94 9.00
C VAL A 40 27.50 32.23 8.16
N VAL A 41 27.84 31.10 7.58
CA VAL A 41 26.91 30.13 7.02
C VAL A 41 26.30 29.33 8.16
N PRO A 42 25.00 29.40 8.43
CA PRO A 42 24.38 28.35 9.22
C PRO A 42 24.20 27.14 8.33
N SER A 43 25.02 26.10 8.54
CA SER A 43 24.70 24.74 8.17
C SER A 43 23.38 24.37 8.85
N VAL A 44 22.30 24.37 8.09
CA VAL A 44 21.07 23.70 8.50
C VAL A 44 21.28 22.22 8.24
N SER A 45 21.90 21.57 9.18
CA SER A 45 21.78 20.15 9.40
C SER A 45 20.34 19.93 9.85
N SER A 46 19.51 19.41 8.95
CA SER A 46 18.20 18.87 9.31
C SER A 46 18.45 17.61 10.12
N GLU A 47 18.58 17.78 11.43
CA GLU A 47 18.38 16.70 12.37
C GLU A 47 16.92 16.31 12.28
N MET A 48 16.65 15.20 11.59
CA MET A 48 15.39 14.47 11.74
C MET A 48 15.33 14.05 13.20
N SER A 49 14.37 14.58 13.94
CA SER A 49 14.18 14.28 15.34
C SER A 49 13.83 12.80 15.49
N GLU A 50 14.49 12.13 16.43
CA GLU A 50 14.24 10.74 16.83
C GLU A 50 12.80 10.48 17.29
N ALA A 51 11.98 11.53 17.43
CA ALA A 51 10.56 11.44 17.77
C ALA A 51 9.67 10.88 16.65
N ASP A 52 10.10 10.93 15.38
CA ASP A 52 9.33 10.37 14.26
C ASP A 52 9.57 8.86 14.06
N MET A 53 10.60 8.29 14.63
CA MET A 53 10.87 6.84 14.59
C MET A 53 10.13 6.06 15.68
N ASP A 54 9.81 6.69 16.81
CA ASP A 54 9.12 6.03 17.94
C ASP A 54 7.62 5.79 17.67
N SER A 55 7.06 6.48 16.70
CA SER A 55 5.64 6.35 16.32
C SER A 55 5.32 5.11 15.48
N MET A 56 6.32 4.45 14.89
CA MET A 56 6.12 3.22 14.11
C MET A 56 6.32 1.94 14.92
N GLU A 57 6.87 2.02 16.14
CA GLU A 57 7.22 0.85 16.95
C GLU A 57 6.07 0.29 17.78
N SER A 58 4.91 0.94 17.82
CA SER A 58 3.79 0.53 18.67
C SER A 58 2.57 -0.03 17.95
N MET A 59 2.63 -0.28 16.64
CA MET A 59 1.56 -1.00 15.96
C MET A 59 1.69 -2.50 16.28
N GLN A 60 1.19 -2.90 17.44
CA GLN A 60 1.05 -4.31 17.80
C GLN A 60 -0.11 -4.87 16.99
N HIS A 61 0.21 -5.59 15.93
CA HIS A 61 -0.74 -6.45 15.24
C HIS A 61 -0.94 -7.72 16.09
N GLU A 62 -1.81 -7.66 17.08
CA GLU A 62 -2.43 -8.85 17.65
C GLU A 62 -3.73 -9.06 16.88
N ASP A 63 -3.66 -9.73 15.74
CA ASP A 63 -4.83 -10.12 15.01
C ASP A 63 -5.55 -11.26 15.77
N SER A 64 -6.87 -11.17 15.88
CA SER A 64 -7.70 -12.14 16.60
C SER A 64 -7.63 -13.56 16.03
N GLY A 65 -7.06 -13.73 14.84
CA GLY A 65 -7.07 -14.99 14.09
C GLY A 65 -8.46 -15.32 13.48
N GLU A 66 -9.43 -14.43 13.63
CA GLU A 66 -10.73 -14.58 12.97
C GLU A 66 -10.59 -14.44 11.47
N VAL A 67 -11.20 -15.37 10.74
CA VAL A 67 -11.18 -15.39 9.27
C VAL A 67 -12.44 -14.73 8.74
N PRO A 68 -12.37 -13.92 7.68
CA PRO A 68 -13.54 -13.32 7.05
C PRO A 68 -14.60 -14.37 6.67
N THR A 69 -15.86 -14.03 6.88
CA THR A 69 -16.97 -14.92 6.53
C THR A 69 -16.99 -15.17 5.03
N GLY A 70 -17.03 -16.42 4.63
CA GLY A 70 -17.06 -16.82 3.22
C GLY A 70 -15.72 -17.14 2.61
N LEU A 71 -14.61 -16.76 3.26
CA LEU A 71 -13.25 -17.12 2.83
C LEU A 71 -13.08 -18.65 2.87
N LYS A 72 -12.60 -19.23 1.77
CA LYS A 72 -12.52 -20.68 1.57
C LYS A 72 -11.11 -21.19 1.87
N GLU A 73 -11.01 -22.23 2.68
CA GLU A 73 -9.75 -22.95 2.85
C GLU A 73 -9.23 -23.46 1.50
N ALA A 74 -7.94 -23.30 1.26
CA ALA A 74 -7.29 -23.79 0.05
C ALA A 74 -7.29 -25.32 0.03
N GLU A 75 -7.75 -25.92 -1.07
CA GLU A 75 -7.80 -27.40 -1.19
C GLU A 75 -6.41 -28.03 -1.31
N ASN A 76 -5.49 -27.38 -2.03
CA ASN A 76 -4.15 -27.87 -2.31
C ASN A 76 -3.09 -26.79 -2.14
N PRO A 77 -2.94 -26.18 -0.95
CA PRO A 77 -1.98 -25.11 -0.75
C PRO A 77 -0.54 -25.65 -0.87
N LYS A 78 0.36 -24.80 -1.37
CA LYS A 78 1.79 -25.11 -1.45
C LYS A 78 2.39 -25.33 -0.06
N TYR A 79 1.97 -24.56 0.94
CA TYR A 79 2.33 -24.70 2.33
C TYR A 79 1.09 -25.07 3.15
N LYS A 80 1.19 -26.14 3.95
CA LYS A 80 0.09 -26.58 4.81
C LYS A 80 0.16 -25.95 6.18
N VAL A 81 -0.96 -25.93 6.88
CA VAL A 81 -0.99 -25.48 8.29
C VAL A 81 0.02 -26.29 9.10
N GLY A 82 0.89 -25.59 9.85
CA GLY A 82 2.01 -26.13 10.60
C GLY A 82 3.34 -26.18 9.85
N ASP A 83 3.34 -26.00 8.53
CA ASP A 83 4.59 -25.91 7.75
C ASP A 83 5.33 -24.60 8.07
N LYS A 84 6.64 -24.63 7.82
CA LYS A 84 7.50 -23.47 7.92
C LYS A 84 7.93 -22.98 6.55
N ALA A 85 7.93 -21.65 6.39
CA ALA A 85 8.39 -20.98 5.18
C ALA A 85 9.25 -19.76 5.54
N THR A 86 10.02 -19.27 4.61
CA THR A 86 10.73 -17.99 4.74
C THR A 86 9.91 -16.89 4.11
N ILE A 87 9.76 -15.76 4.79
CA ILE A 87 9.03 -14.58 4.28
C ILE A 87 9.95 -13.79 3.36
N GLU A 88 9.52 -13.54 2.13
CA GLU A 88 10.28 -12.79 1.12
C GLU A 88 9.82 -11.32 0.98
N THR A 89 8.72 -10.96 1.62
CA THR A 89 8.12 -9.63 1.54
C THR A 89 8.52 -8.71 2.70
N THR A 90 8.24 -7.42 2.56
CA THR A 90 8.59 -6.35 3.51
C THR A 90 7.38 -5.52 3.94
N HIS A 91 6.18 -6.11 4.01
CA HIS A 91 4.97 -5.38 4.41
C HIS A 91 5.13 -4.69 5.76
N MET A 92 5.87 -5.32 6.66
CA MET A 92 6.20 -4.78 7.98
C MET A 92 7.69 -4.88 8.27
N ALA A 93 8.19 -4.00 9.14
CA ALA A 93 9.58 -4.01 9.58
C ALA A 93 9.95 -5.35 10.24
N GLY A 94 11.07 -5.93 9.84
CA GLY A 94 11.58 -7.20 10.38
C GLY A 94 10.91 -8.46 9.81
N MET A 95 10.01 -8.33 8.84
CA MET A 95 9.28 -9.44 8.22
C MET A 95 10.15 -10.22 7.25
N LYS A 96 10.91 -9.53 6.39
CA LYS A 96 11.77 -10.17 5.38
C LYS A 96 12.80 -11.10 6.02
N ASP A 97 12.98 -12.26 5.40
CA ASP A 97 13.88 -13.37 5.85
C ASP A 97 13.50 -13.97 7.20
N ALA A 98 12.37 -13.57 7.81
CA ALA A 98 11.87 -14.23 9.00
C ALA A 98 11.32 -15.62 8.66
N GLU A 99 11.43 -16.56 9.61
CA GLU A 99 10.78 -17.85 9.51
C GLU A 99 9.32 -17.70 9.95
N ALA A 100 8.39 -18.04 9.07
CA ALA A 100 6.96 -18.09 9.36
C ALA A 100 6.52 -19.52 9.66
N THR A 101 5.51 -19.65 10.52
CA THR A 101 4.69 -20.84 10.65
C THR A 101 3.34 -20.58 10.03
N ILE A 102 2.90 -21.43 9.12
CA ILE A 102 1.59 -21.31 8.48
C ILE A 102 0.49 -21.66 9.48
N VAL A 103 -0.46 -20.76 9.70
CA VAL A 103 -1.63 -20.99 10.58
C VAL A 103 -2.95 -21.05 9.82
N GLY A 104 -2.97 -20.60 8.56
CA GLY A 104 -4.10 -20.73 7.67
C GLY A 104 -3.68 -20.58 6.21
N ALA A 105 -4.43 -21.19 5.29
CA ALA A 105 -4.23 -21.09 3.84
C ALA A 105 -5.60 -21.02 3.15
N PHE A 106 -5.82 -20.03 2.29
CA PHE A 106 -7.14 -19.74 1.72
C PHE A 106 -7.02 -19.35 0.25
N ASP A 107 -7.95 -19.82 -0.58
CA ASP A 107 -8.04 -19.45 -2.00
C ASP A 107 -8.99 -18.27 -2.17
N THR A 108 -8.47 -17.14 -2.65
CA THR A 108 -9.24 -15.91 -2.84
C THR A 108 -8.59 -14.98 -3.86
N THR A 109 -9.16 -13.79 -4.02
CA THR A 109 -8.50 -12.66 -4.67
C THR A 109 -7.93 -11.73 -3.62
N ALA A 110 -6.63 -11.48 -3.67
CA ALA A 110 -5.92 -10.50 -2.84
C ALA A 110 -5.81 -9.17 -3.60
N TYR A 111 -6.03 -8.07 -2.89
CA TYR A 111 -5.98 -6.70 -3.41
C TYR A 111 -4.93 -5.88 -2.70
N GLU A 112 -4.12 -5.17 -3.50
CA GLU A 112 -3.34 -4.04 -3.04
C GLU A 112 -4.24 -2.80 -3.03
N VAL A 113 -4.26 -2.04 -1.93
CA VAL A 113 -5.20 -0.93 -1.76
C VAL A 113 -4.52 0.31 -1.18
N SER A 114 -5.01 1.49 -1.60
CA SER A 114 -4.65 2.76 -0.98
C SER A 114 -5.88 3.38 -0.34
N TYR A 115 -5.78 3.86 0.91
CA TYR A 115 -6.94 4.40 1.64
C TYR A 115 -6.55 5.53 2.59
N VAL A 116 -7.55 6.31 3.02
CA VAL A 116 -7.40 7.28 4.10
C VAL A 116 -8.05 6.69 5.35
N PRO A 117 -7.30 6.51 6.46
CA PRO A 117 -7.84 5.95 7.69
C PRO A 117 -9.04 6.74 8.24
N THR A 118 -10.05 6.04 8.74
CA THR A 118 -11.28 6.65 9.30
C THR A 118 -11.03 7.48 10.55
N ASN A 119 -9.92 7.25 11.25
CA ASN A 119 -9.48 8.00 12.42
C ASN A 119 -8.73 9.31 12.10
N GLY A 120 -8.59 9.67 10.80
CA GLY A 120 -7.98 10.91 10.35
C GLY A 120 -6.45 10.88 10.20
N GLY A 121 -5.85 9.70 10.09
CA GLY A 121 -4.43 9.51 9.81
C GLY A 121 -4.01 9.94 8.40
N LYS A 122 -2.71 9.83 8.11
CA LYS A 122 -2.17 10.01 6.74
C LYS A 122 -2.72 8.92 5.84
N ARG A 123 -2.89 9.23 4.54
CA ARG A 123 -3.21 8.22 3.52
C ARG A 123 -2.18 7.10 3.57
N VAL A 124 -2.67 5.88 3.59
CA VAL A 124 -1.87 4.65 3.44
C VAL A 124 -1.86 4.33 1.96
N GLU A 125 -0.67 4.19 1.39
CA GLU A 125 -0.48 3.83 -0.02
C GLU A 125 -0.04 2.36 -0.10
N ASP A 126 -0.47 1.69 -1.15
CA ASP A 126 0.00 0.36 -1.57
C ASP A 126 -0.03 -0.70 -0.44
N HIS A 127 -1.07 -0.66 0.39
CA HIS A 127 -1.25 -1.63 1.48
C HIS A 127 -1.52 -3.04 0.92
N LYS A 128 -0.76 -4.00 1.36
CA LYS A 128 -0.85 -5.44 1.04
C LYS A 128 -1.15 -6.24 2.29
N TRP A 129 -2.12 -7.07 2.28
CA TRP A 129 -3.18 -7.38 1.33
C TRP A 129 -4.54 -7.27 2.01
N VAL A 130 -5.56 -6.97 1.24
CA VAL A 130 -6.97 -7.13 1.63
C VAL A 130 -7.56 -8.23 0.73
N VAL A 131 -8.36 -9.13 1.28
CA VAL A 131 -8.97 -10.20 0.49
C VAL A 131 -10.39 -9.82 0.06
N GLN A 132 -10.91 -10.48 -0.99
CA GLN A 132 -12.24 -10.25 -1.55
C GLN A 132 -13.33 -10.21 -0.47
N GLU A 133 -13.25 -11.10 0.52
CA GLU A 133 -14.21 -11.27 1.60
C GLU A 133 -14.09 -10.19 2.70
N GLU A 134 -13.10 -9.32 2.60
CA GLU A 134 -12.88 -8.14 3.46
C GLU A 134 -13.31 -6.84 2.78
N ILE A 135 -13.93 -6.92 1.61
CA ILE A 135 -14.45 -5.78 0.87
C ILE A 135 -15.98 -5.85 0.88
N LYS A 136 -16.59 -4.77 1.34
CA LYS A 136 -18.04 -4.66 1.43
C LYS A 136 -18.71 -4.80 0.06
N ASP A 137 -19.70 -5.67 -0.03
CA ASP A 137 -20.50 -5.90 -1.23
C ASP A 137 -19.68 -6.22 -2.49
N ALA A 138 -18.45 -6.72 -2.35
CA ALA A 138 -17.57 -7.06 -3.48
C ALA A 138 -18.16 -8.10 -4.45
N GLY A 139 -19.06 -8.96 -3.95
CA GLY A 139 -19.65 -10.04 -4.75
C GLY A 139 -18.62 -11.11 -5.14
N GLU A 140 -18.86 -11.77 -6.28
CA GLU A 140 -17.96 -12.85 -6.77
C GLU A 140 -17.02 -12.40 -7.90
N LYS A 141 -17.24 -11.20 -8.45
CA LYS A 141 -16.42 -10.67 -9.54
C LYS A 141 -15.17 -10.01 -8.96
N MET A 142 -14.01 -10.34 -9.53
CA MET A 142 -12.77 -9.65 -9.24
C MET A 142 -12.90 -8.16 -9.59
N LEU A 143 -12.51 -7.31 -8.65
CA LEU A 143 -12.46 -5.86 -8.82
C LEU A 143 -11.25 -5.47 -9.67
N GLU A 144 -11.32 -4.32 -10.32
CA GLU A 144 -10.29 -3.84 -11.23
C GLU A 144 -9.52 -2.66 -10.61
N PRO A 145 -8.24 -2.46 -10.96
CA PRO A 145 -7.51 -1.27 -10.53
C PRO A 145 -8.25 0.02 -10.87
N GLY A 146 -8.37 0.91 -9.86
CA GLY A 146 -9.13 2.14 -9.93
C GLY A 146 -10.55 2.06 -9.38
N ASP A 147 -11.06 0.86 -9.05
CA ASP A 147 -12.35 0.73 -8.37
C ASP A 147 -12.27 1.32 -6.95
N GLU A 148 -13.31 2.04 -6.54
CA GLU A 148 -13.47 2.52 -5.17
C GLU A 148 -14.36 1.57 -4.38
N VAL A 149 -13.90 1.18 -3.18
CA VAL A 149 -14.55 0.20 -2.31
C VAL A 149 -14.56 0.65 -0.86
N GLU A 150 -15.43 0.08 -0.04
CA GLU A 150 -15.39 0.20 1.42
C GLU A 150 -14.74 -1.06 2.00
N ILE A 151 -13.71 -0.88 2.86
CA ILE A 151 -12.98 -1.98 3.49
C ILE A 151 -13.70 -2.42 4.76
N GLU A 152 -13.86 -3.73 4.96
CA GLU A 152 -14.33 -4.35 6.21
C GLU A 152 -13.17 -4.96 7.03
N ALA A 153 -11.98 -5.09 6.42
CA ALA A 153 -10.77 -5.54 7.10
C ALA A 153 -10.41 -4.61 8.27
N ASP A 154 -9.86 -5.19 9.31
CA ASP A 154 -9.42 -4.50 10.54
C ASP A 154 -7.97 -4.88 10.88
N HIS A 155 -7.09 -4.90 9.85
CA HIS A 155 -5.69 -5.25 10.03
C HIS A 155 -4.88 -4.12 10.66
N MET A 156 -5.34 -2.89 10.48
CA MET A 156 -4.71 -1.68 10.98
C MET A 156 -5.75 -0.73 11.56
N GLU A 157 -5.32 0.07 12.53
CA GLU A 157 -6.19 1.08 13.14
C GLU A 157 -6.73 2.07 12.10
N GLY A 158 -8.04 2.27 12.08
CA GLY A 158 -8.73 3.14 11.13
C GLY A 158 -8.93 2.57 9.73
N MET A 159 -8.61 1.30 9.49
CA MET A 159 -8.81 0.64 8.21
C MET A 159 -10.27 0.30 7.96
N LYS A 160 -10.95 -0.25 8.96
CA LYS A 160 -12.35 -0.65 8.85
C LYS A 160 -13.27 0.52 8.56
N GLY A 161 -14.10 0.38 7.52
CA GLY A 161 -15.01 1.42 7.04
C GLY A 161 -14.32 2.49 6.20
N ALA A 162 -13.02 2.39 5.93
CA ALA A 162 -12.34 3.32 5.04
C ALA A 162 -12.75 3.09 3.59
N THR A 163 -12.85 4.19 2.83
CA THR A 163 -12.93 4.11 1.37
C THR A 163 -11.52 3.93 0.82
N ALA A 164 -11.35 2.88 0.02
CA ALA A 164 -10.08 2.54 -0.61
C ALA A 164 -10.19 2.53 -2.12
N THR A 165 -9.06 2.74 -2.78
CA THR A 165 -8.87 2.51 -4.21
C THR A 165 -8.13 1.19 -4.38
N ILE A 166 -8.60 0.33 -5.28
CA ILE A 166 -7.88 -0.88 -5.70
C ILE A 166 -6.69 -0.45 -6.56
N GLU A 167 -5.48 -0.84 -6.17
CA GLU A 167 -4.26 -0.57 -6.95
C GLU A 167 -3.86 -1.78 -7.80
N ASP A 168 -3.99 -3.00 -7.26
CA ASP A 168 -3.75 -4.25 -7.96
C ASP A 168 -4.65 -5.37 -7.43
N ALA A 169 -4.85 -6.42 -8.24
CA ALA A 169 -5.69 -7.57 -7.93
C ALA A 169 -5.04 -8.87 -8.38
N LYS A 170 -4.97 -9.85 -7.48
CA LYS A 170 -4.33 -11.13 -7.73
C LYS A 170 -5.13 -12.29 -7.20
N GLN A 171 -5.56 -13.20 -8.09
CA GLN A 171 -6.15 -14.47 -7.64
C GLN A 171 -5.03 -15.41 -7.21
N THR A 172 -5.02 -15.82 -5.96
CA THR A 172 -3.92 -16.59 -5.35
C THR A 172 -4.38 -17.33 -4.09
N THR A 173 -3.51 -18.18 -3.56
CA THR A 173 -3.63 -18.63 -2.18
C THR A 173 -2.98 -17.59 -1.27
N VAL A 174 -3.71 -17.11 -0.27
CA VAL A 174 -3.20 -16.27 0.82
C VAL A 174 -2.98 -17.11 2.07
N TYR A 175 -2.02 -16.69 2.88
CA TYR A 175 -1.66 -17.39 4.11
C TYR A 175 -1.78 -16.45 5.30
N MET A 176 -2.31 -17.00 6.40
CA MET A 176 -2.18 -16.43 7.73
C MET A 176 -0.97 -17.06 8.40
N ILE A 177 -0.10 -16.25 8.99
CA ILE A 177 1.19 -16.69 9.49
C ILE A 177 1.50 -16.18 10.91
N ASP A 178 2.23 -16.99 11.67
CA ASP A 178 2.94 -16.56 12.88
C ASP A 178 4.43 -16.40 12.55
N TYR A 179 5.08 -15.36 13.03
CA TYR A 179 6.51 -15.16 12.82
C TYR A 179 7.18 -14.35 13.92
N MET A 180 8.51 -14.54 14.09
CA MET A 180 9.36 -13.71 14.95
C MET A 180 10.09 -12.68 14.10
N PRO A 181 9.86 -11.36 14.30
CA PRO A 181 10.52 -10.32 13.52
C PRO A 181 12.05 -10.37 13.65
N LYS A 182 12.78 -10.17 12.54
CA LYS A 182 14.26 -10.18 12.50
C LYS A 182 14.90 -9.01 13.23
N ASN A 183 14.20 -7.89 13.35
CA ASN A 183 14.65 -6.69 14.07
C ASN A 183 14.42 -6.79 15.58
N GLY A 184 13.94 -7.93 16.07
CA GLY A 184 13.57 -8.14 17.47
C GLY A 184 12.12 -7.79 17.76
N GLY A 185 11.72 -7.90 19.01
CA GLY A 185 10.35 -7.64 19.44
C GLY A 185 9.60 -8.91 19.84
N LYS A 186 8.29 -8.82 19.90
CA LYS A 186 7.42 -9.95 20.22
C LYS A 186 7.09 -10.73 18.96
N GLU A 187 6.74 -12.01 19.14
CA GLU A 187 6.16 -12.82 18.08
C GLU A 187 4.87 -12.18 17.56
N VAL A 188 4.77 -12.02 16.24
CA VAL A 188 3.56 -11.60 15.56
C VAL A 188 2.72 -12.83 15.28
N LYS A 189 1.47 -12.82 15.73
CA LYS A 189 0.54 -13.93 15.57
C LYS A 189 -0.59 -13.59 14.63
N ASN A 190 -1.01 -14.62 13.87
CA ASN A 190 -2.15 -14.54 12.95
C ASN A 190 -2.04 -13.40 11.94
N HIS A 191 -0.83 -13.03 11.54
CA HIS A 191 -0.65 -11.95 10.55
C HIS A 191 -1.39 -12.27 9.27
N LYS A 192 -2.22 -11.38 8.81
CA LYS A 192 -3.00 -11.40 7.57
C LYS A 192 -2.52 -10.26 6.67
N TRP A 193 -2.23 -10.48 5.43
CA TRP A 193 -2.07 -11.71 4.67
C TRP A 193 -0.70 -11.69 4.00
N VAL A 194 -0.19 -12.85 3.66
CA VAL A 194 0.91 -12.99 2.69
C VAL A 194 0.43 -13.89 1.54
N THR A 195 0.87 -13.61 0.32
CA THR A 195 0.53 -14.42 -0.84
C THR A 195 1.54 -15.55 -1.05
N GLU A 196 1.19 -16.55 -1.86
CA GLU A 196 2.03 -17.73 -2.06
C GLU A 196 3.43 -17.40 -2.59
N ASP A 197 3.56 -16.41 -3.47
CA ASP A 197 4.84 -15.98 -4.03
C ASP A 197 5.68 -15.09 -3.09
N GLU A 198 5.10 -14.64 -1.98
CA GLU A 198 5.82 -13.93 -0.91
C GLU A 198 6.41 -14.88 0.14
N LEU A 199 6.27 -16.20 -0.09
CA LEU A 199 6.83 -17.25 0.75
C LEU A 199 7.77 -18.13 -0.07
N SER A 200 8.93 -18.49 0.51
CA SER A 200 9.81 -19.52 -0.03
C SER A 200 9.93 -20.71 0.91
N GLY A 201 10.00 -21.93 0.32
CA GLY A 201 10.22 -23.17 1.06
C GLY A 201 11.69 -23.32 1.47
N LYS A 202 11.92 -24.02 2.59
CA LYS A 202 13.24 -24.58 2.89
C LYS A 202 13.43 -25.89 2.15
#